data_61d482f83c006e8af3512f847ccb5f09
#
_entry.id   61d482f83c006e8af3512f847ccb5f09
#
_cell.length_a   1.000
_cell.length_b   1.000
_cell.length_c   1.000
_cell.angle_alpha   90.00
_cell.angle_beta   90.00
_cell.angle_gamma   90.00
#
_symmetry.space_group_name_H-M   'P 1'
#
loop_
_entity.id
_entity.type
_entity.pdbx_description
1 polymer ?
#
loop_
_entity_poly.entity_id
_entity_poly.type
_entity_poly.pdbx_seq_one_letter_code
_entity_poly.pdbx_strand_id
1 'polypeptide(L)'
;MKQHTLKAPFSFEGKGLHTGVYIHANFLPAQENTGIRICRTDLEGRPTNEAVADYVTATERGTVLERGAWKVSTVEHALSALYAFGVDNCLIEVDGPEMPILDGSAKFYVQAIQKVGLQEQNAEQKVYVVTEPIEYISERGSKMMILPSEKYEVEVKITYPTGLLREQKAELYDLKEYAREIASARTFCFVREIEPLLRMGLIKGGDLQNALVIYETPMSQEGLDYMTDKLGQPRLDATKLGYLSPLNYQNEPARHKLLDIIGDMSLLGCRIQGKIMTLRPGHTFNTQCCKRLRNKLLASK
;
A
#
# COMPACT_ATOMS: atom_id res chain seq x y z
N MET A 1 15.41 -2.27 -20.43
CA MET A 1 14.38 -3.34 -20.33
C MET A 1 13.11 -2.85 -20.98
N LYS A 2 12.34 -3.75 -21.60
CA LYS A 2 11.06 -3.41 -22.20
C LYS A 2 9.96 -3.18 -21.15
N GLN A 3 8.99 -2.33 -21.48
CA GLN A 3 7.78 -2.15 -20.69
C GLN A 3 6.89 -3.39 -20.75
N HIS A 4 6.06 -3.54 -19.72
CA HIS A 4 5.06 -4.61 -19.66
C HIS A 4 3.69 -4.06 -19.30
N THR A 5 2.66 -4.71 -19.82
CA THR A 5 1.28 -4.59 -19.39
C THR A 5 0.72 -5.95 -18.99
N LEU A 6 -0.49 -6.00 -18.48
CA LEU A 6 -1.20 -7.26 -18.22
C LEU A 6 -1.51 -7.95 -19.55
N LYS A 7 -1.39 -9.29 -19.60
CA LYS A 7 -1.74 -10.06 -20.82
C LYS A 7 -3.24 -10.19 -21.00
N ALA A 8 -4.01 -10.20 -19.92
CA ALA A 8 -5.47 -10.22 -19.92
C ALA A 8 -6.00 -9.44 -18.71
N PRO A 9 -7.26 -8.96 -18.76
CA PRO A 9 -7.87 -8.27 -17.63
C PRO A 9 -8.17 -9.23 -16.48
N PHE A 10 -8.24 -8.66 -15.28
CA PHE A 10 -8.80 -9.31 -14.09
C PHE A 10 -9.59 -8.30 -13.25
N SER A 11 -10.43 -8.79 -12.36
CA SER A 11 -11.27 -7.94 -11.52
C SER A 11 -11.35 -8.47 -10.08
N PHE A 12 -11.64 -7.53 -9.18
CA PHE A 12 -11.99 -7.81 -7.80
C PHE A 12 -13.22 -7.02 -7.41
N GLU A 13 -13.93 -7.54 -6.42
CA GLU A 13 -15.02 -6.84 -5.76
C GLU A 13 -14.88 -7.00 -4.25
N GLY A 14 -15.33 -6.03 -3.50
CA GLY A 14 -15.28 -6.05 -2.05
C GLY A 14 -15.49 -4.70 -1.40
N LYS A 15 -15.47 -4.67 -0.09
CA LYS A 15 -15.62 -3.42 0.67
C LYS A 15 -14.33 -2.63 0.70
N GLY A 16 -14.44 -1.30 0.65
CA GLY A 16 -13.37 -0.40 1.05
C GLY A 16 -13.16 -0.45 2.57
N LEU A 17 -11.90 -0.44 3.02
CA LEU A 17 -11.54 -0.52 4.44
C LEU A 17 -12.17 0.61 5.26
N HIS A 18 -12.07 1.84 4.76
CA HIS A 18 -12.46 3.04 5.48
C HIS A 18 -13.90 3.45 5.20
N THR A 19 -14.32 3.38 3.95
CA THR A 19 -15.66 3.80 3.52
C THR A 19 -16.74 2.75 3.80
N GLY A 20 -16.37 1.46 3.81
CA GLY A 20 -17.29 0.33 3.87
C GLY A 20 -18.15 0.17 2.62
N VAL A 21 -17.94 0.99 1.58
CA VAL A 21 -18.65 0.90 0.31
C VAL A 21 -18.21 -0.35 -0.43
N TYR A 22 -19.14 -1.06 -1.06
CA TYR A 22 -18.84 -2.18 -1.92
C TYR A 22 -18.41 -1.68 -3.29
N ILE A 23 -17.27 -2.13 -3.78
CA ILE A 23 -16.55 -1.58 -4.92
C ILE A 23 -16.16 -2.71 -5.87
N HIS A 24 -16.32 -2.46 -7.16
CA HIS A 24 -15.75 -3.28 -8.22
C HIS A 24 -14.52 -2.57 -8.79
N ALA A 25 -13.42 -3.32 -8.90
CA ALA A 25 -12.17 -2.84 -9.47
C ALA A 25 -11.73 -3.75 -10.61
N ASN A 26 -11.59 -3.18 -11.83
CA ASN A 26 -11.13 -3.88 -13.01
C ASN A 26 -9.71 -3.42 -13.36
N PHE A 27 -8.83 -4.36 -13.61
CA PHE A 27 -7.45 -4.14 -14.02
C PHE A 27 -7.31 -4.54 -15.49
N LEU A 28 -7.03 -3.58 -16.34
CA LEU A 28 -7.04 -3.75 -17.80
C LEU A 28 -5.63 -3.55 -18.36
N PRO A 29 -5.24 -4.30 -19.41
CA PRO A 29 -4.08 -3.96 -20.21
C PRO A 29 -4.15 -2.51 -20.70
N ALA A 30 -3.00 -1.84 -20.76
CA ALA A 30 -2.92 -0.47 -21.28
C ALA A 30 -1.78 -0.33 -22.29
N GLN A 31 -1.87 0.69 -23.14
CA GLN A 31 -0.86 0.96 -24.15
C GLN A 31 0.48 1.36 -23.51
N GLU A 32 1.55 1.17 -24.24
CA GLU A 32 2.89 1.60 -23.82
C GLU A 32 2.94 3.11 -23.52
N ASN A 33 3.78 3.46 -22.55
CA ASN A 33 3.98 4.84 -22.08
C ASN A 33 2.79 5.50 -21.37
N THR A 34 1.71 4.76 -21.05
CA THR A 34 0.55 5.32 -20.35
C THR A 34 0.72 5.36 -18.83
N GLY A 35 1.62 4.54 -18.27
CA GLY A 35 1.77 4.38 -16.83
C GLY A 35 0.58 3.66 -16.18
N ILE A 36 0.50 3.70 -14.89
CA ILE A 36 -0.65 3.21 -14.14
C ILE A 36 -1.68 4.34 -14.04
N ARG A 37 -2.89 4.09 -14.53
CA ARG A 37 -3.98 5.07 -14.52
C ARG A 37 -5.18 4.51 -13.78
N ILE A 38 -5.90 5.37 -13.08
CA ILE A 38 -7.12 5.01 -12.35
C ILE A 38 -8.29 5.82 -12.89
N CYS A 39 -9.35 5.11 -13.28
CA CYS A 39 -10.60 5.66 -13.79
C CYS A 39 -11.72 5.48 -12.76
N ARG A 40 -12.46 6.55 -12.42
CA ARG A 40 -13.69 6.51 -11.62
C ARG A 40 -14.88 6.34 -12.55
N THR A 41 -15.37 5.09 -12.65
CA THR A 41 -16.43 4.74 -13.62
C THR A 41 -17.82 5.16 -13.18
N ASP A 42 -18.02 5.41 -11.90
CA ASP A 42 -19.25 5.89 -11.26
C ASP A 42 -19.46 7.41 -11.39
N LEU A 43 -18.41 8.15 -11.79
CA LEU A 43 -18.50 9.60 -11.97
C LEU A 43 -18.79 9.97 -13.44
N GLU A 44 -19.52 11.07 -13.60
CA GLU A 44 -19.82 11.62 -14.94
C GLU A 44 -18.50 11.93 -15.68
N GLY A 45 -18.44 11.58 -16.95
CA GLY A 45 -17.25 11.74 -17.79
C GLY A 45 -16.13 10.76 -17.47
N ARG A 46 -16.31 9.84 -16.53
CA ARG A 46 -15.34 8.78 -16.17
C ARG A 46 -13.91 9.34 -16.02
N PRO A 47 -13.68 10.30 -15.11
CA PRO A 47 -12.39 10.96 -14.98
C PRO A 47 -11.29 9.93 -14.70
N THR A 48 -10.21 10.04 -15.48
CA THR A 48 -9.08 9.11 -15.46
C THR A 48 -7.79 9.89 -15.27
N ASN A 49 -7.04 9.58 -14.21
CA ASN A 49 -5.75 10.22 -13.93
C ASN A 49 -4.65 9.20 -13.69
N GLU A 50 -3.41 9.62 -13.90
CA GLU A 50 -2.22 8.83 -13.62
C GLU A 50 -2.03 8.68 -12.10
N ALA A 51 -1.62 7.49 -11.64
CA ALA A 51 -1.28 7.25 -10.24
C ALA A 51 0.12 7.77 -9.94
N VAL A 52 0.24 9.05 -9.59
CA VAL A 52 1.50 9.74 -9.32
C VAL A 52 1.44 10.57 -8.05
N ALA A 53 2.61 10.83 -7.46
CA ALA A 53 2.73 11.54 -6.19
C ALA A 53 2.18 12.97 -6.21
N ASP A 54 2.04 13.58 -7.40
CA ASP A 54 1.47 14.93 -7.57
C ASP A 54 0.02 15.01 -7.11
N TYR A 55 -0.72 13.90 -7.18
CA TYR A 55 -2.13 13.82 -6.80
C TYR A 55 -2.37 13.29 -5.38
N VAL A 56 -1.32 13.03 -4.59
CA VAL A 56 -1.48 12.66 -3.18
C VAL A 56 -1.96 13.87 -2.39
N THR A 57 -3.17 13.77 -1.78
CA THR A 57 -3.81 14.83 -0.99
C THR A 57 -3.98 14.48 0.48
N ALA A 58 -4.13 13.18 0.78
CA ALA A 58 -4.26 12.70 2.15
C ALA A 58 -3.55 11.35 2.33
N THR A 59 -3.10 11.10 3.55
CA THR A 59 -2.29 9.92 3.90
C THR A 59 -2.63 9.34 5.27
N GLU A 60 -3.82 9.65 5.76
CA GLU A 60 -4.33 9.14 7.03
C GLU A 60 -4.83 7.71 6.83
N ARG A 61 -4.04 6.75 7.31
CA ARG A 61 -4.32 5.31 7.24
C ARG A 61 -4.32 4.68 5.85
N GLY A 62 -3.86 5.38 4.82
CA GLY A 62 -3.77 4.91 3.45
C GLY A 62 -3.46 6.06 2.51
N THR A 63 -3.04 5.76 1.31
CA THR A 63 -2.68 6.77 0.32
C THR A 63 -3.90 7.15 -0.52
N VAL A 64 -4.22 8.45 -0.54
CA VAL A 64 -5.35 9.03 -1.29
C VAL A 64 -4.82 9.84 -2.45
N LEU A 65 -5.27 9.50 -3.64
CA LEU A 65 -5.06 10.27 -4.87
C LEU A 65 -6.32 11.07 -5.19
N GLU A 66 -6.16 12.38 -5.47
CA GLU A 66 -7.31 13.26 -5.73
C GLU A 66 -6.96 14.36 -6.74
N ARG A 67 -7.90 14.64 -7.64
CA ARG A 67 -7.86 15.76 -8.58
C ARG A 67 -9.27 16.17 -8.96
N GLY A 68 -9.77 17.27 -8.41
CA GLY A 68 -11.16 17.69 -8.57
C GLY A 68 -12.12 16.64 -8.01
N ALA A 69 -13.09 16.21 -8.79
CA ALA A 69 -14.04 15.17 -8.37
C ALA A 69 -13.43 13.75 -8.35
N TRP A 70 -12.32 13.52 -9.04
CA TRP A 70 -11.64 12.23 -9.05
C TRP A 70 -10.90 12.02 -7.73
N LYS A 71 -11.30 11.01 -6.97
CA LYS A 71 -10.70 10.63 -5.71
C LYS A 71 -10.72 9.12 -5.55
N VAL A 72 -9.55 8.53 -5.21
CA VAL A 72 -9.42 7.10 -4.90
C VAL A 72 -8.44 6.92 -3.75
N SER A 73 -8.84 6.19 -2.72
CA SER A 73 -8.02 5.89 -1.53
C SER A 73 -7.56 4.43 -1.48
N THR A 74 -6.62 4.15 -0.58
CA THR A 74 -6.08 2.79 -0.32
C THR A 74 -5.49 2.14 -1.59
N VAL A 75 -4.74 2.94 -2.36
CA VAL A 75 -4.19 2.51 -3.66
C VAL A 75 -2.89 1.72 -3.51
N GLU A 76 -2.21 1.84 -2.39
CA GLU A 76 -0.85 1.34 -2.12
C GLU A 76 -0.71 -0.17 -2.30
N HIS A 77 -1.69 -0.99 -1.91
CA HIS A 77 -1.58 -2.45 -2.01
C HIS A 77 -1.60 -2.92 -3.48
N ALA A 78 -2.53 -2.38 -4.27
CA ALA A 78 -2.61 -2.68 -5.70
C ALA A 78 -1.37 -2.18 -6.45
N LEU A 79 -0.94 -0.94 -6.16
CA LEU A 79 0.25 -0.34 -6.78
C LEU A 79 1.52 -1.10 -6.42
N SER A 80 1.65 -1.58 -5.18
CA SER A 80 2.77 -2.40 -4.72
C SER A 80 2.89 -3.69 -5.54
N ALA A 81 1.76 -4.40 -5.74
CA ALA A 81 1.73 -5.63 -6.54
C ALA A 81 2.08 -5.38 -8.01
N LEU A 82 1.48 -4.37 -8.64
CA LEU A 82 1.78 -3.99 -10.02
C LEU A 82 3.26 -3.64 -10.20
N TYR A 83 3.81 -2.84 -9.27
CA TYR A 83 5.21 -2.45 -9.30
C TYR A 83 6.13 -3.67 -9.15
N ALA A 84 5.88 -4.51 -8.14
CA ALA A 84 6.72 -5.67 -7.86
C ALA A 84 6.78 -6.66 -9.02
N PHE A 85 5.67 -6.81 -9.75
CA PHE A 85 5.58 -7.71 -10.90
C PHE A 85 6.02 -7.10 -12.24
N GLY A 86 6.47 -5.86 -12.24
CA GLY A 86 7.00 -5.25 -13.47
C GLY A 86 5.92 -4.73 -14.41
N VAL A 87 4.68 -4.51 -13.94
CA VAL A 87 3.63 -3.87 -14.73
C VAL A 87 3.95 -2.38 -14.84
N ASP A 88 4.20 -1.90 -16.04
CA ASP A 88 4.50 -0.49 -16.31
C ASP A 88 3.26 0.28 -16.76
N ASN A 89 2.33 -0.41 -17.45
CA ASN A 89 1.13 0.19 -18.00
C ASN A 89 -0.11 -0.62 -17.63
N CYS A 90 -1.07 0.00 -16.95
CA CYS A 90 -2.33 -0.62 -16.55
C CYS A 90 -3.41 0.46 -16.37
N LEU A 91 -4.63 0.18 -16.84
CA LEU A 91 -5.82 0.96 -16.51
C LEU A 91 -6.57 0.23 -15.39
N ILE A 92 -6.77 0.91 -14.27
CA ILE A 92 -7.60 0.44 -13.16
C ILE A 92 -8.92 1.19 -13.21
N GLU A 93 -10.03 0.50 -13.40
CA GLU A 93 -11.37 1.07 -13.33
C GLU A 93 -11.99 0.75 -11.99
N VAL A 94 -12.49 1.75 -11.27
CA VAL A 94 -13.17 1.58 -9.98
C VAL A 94 -14.50 2.33 -9.98
N ASP A 95 -15.54 1.73 -9.42
CA ASP A 95 -16.87 2.31 -9.29
C ASP A 95 -17.13 2.95 -7.92
N GLY A 96 -16.06 3.32 -7.21
CA GLY A 96 -16.16 3.94 -5.89
C GLY A 96 -14.88 4.67 -5.46
N PRO A 97 -14.91 5.34 -4.30
CA PRO A 97 -13.86 6.26 -3.84
C PRO A 97 -12.66 5.59 -3.18
N GLU A 98 -12.62 4.27 -3.15
CA GLU A 98 -11.58 3.48 -2.46
C GLU A 98 -11.32 2.18 -3.21
N MET A 99 -10.09 1.63 -3.13
CA MET A 99 -9.82 0.29 -3.61
C MET A 99 -10.42 -0.75 -2.66
N PRO A 100 -10.90 -1.92 -3.16
CA PRO A 100 -11.36 -2.99 -2.29
C PRO A 100 -10.21 -3.49 -1.42
N ILE A 101 -10.45 -3.62 -0.11
CA ILE A 101 -9.39 -4.01 0.85
C ILE A 101 -8.98 -5.48 0.73
N LEU A 102 -9.87 -6.33 0.23
CA LEU A 102 -9.67 -7.78 0.13
C LEU A 102 -9.30 -8.39 1.50
N ASP A 103 -8.15 -9.06 1.60
CA ASP A 103 -7.63 -9.58 2.88
C ASP A 103 -6.67 -8.62 3.61
N GLY A 104 -6.58 -7.38 3.16
CA GLY A 104 -5.68 -6.37 3.74
C GLY A 104 -4.22 -6.49 3.31
N SER A 105 -3.91 -7.34 2.36
CA SER A 105 -2.57 -7.57 1.80
C SER A 105 -2.54 -7.34 0.29
N ALA A 106 -1.41 -7.59 -0.36
CA ALA A 106 -1.29 -7.58 -1.82
C ALA A 106 -1.44 -8.97 -2.46
N LYS A 107 -1.72 -10.00 -1.68
CA LYS A 107 -1.73 -11.41 -2.09
C LYS A 107 -2.64 -11.67 -3.30
N PHE A 108 -3.87 -11.20 -3.25
CA PHE A 108 -4.84 -11.47 -4.32
C PHE A 108 -4.47 -10.77 -5.62
N TYR A 109 -3.94 -9.53 -5.54
CA TYR A 109 -3.41 -8.83 -6.72
C TYR A 109 -2.26 -9.61 -7.36
N VAL A 110 -1.32 -10.09 -6.55
CA VAL A 110 -0.19 -10.93 -7.01
C VAL A 110 -0.69 -12.19 -7.70
N GLN A 111 -1.61 -12.92 -7.07
CA GLN A 111 -2.17 -14.15 -7.65
C GLN A 111 -2.88 -13.89 -8.99
N ALA A 112 -3.62 -12.80 -9.11
CA ALA A 112 -4.29 -12.43 -10.34
C ALA A 112 -3.27 -12.07 -11.44
N ILE A 113 -2.23 -11.27 -11.14
CA ILE A 113 -1.18 -10.92 -12.09
C ILE A 113 -0.44 -12.19 -12.56
N GLN A 114 -0.09 -13.09 -11.66
CA GLN A 114 0.54 -14.37 -12.00
C GLN A 114 -0.35 -15.24 -12.90
N LYS A 115 -1.66 -15.25 -12.65
CA LYS A 115 -2.63 -16.04 -13.42
C LYS A 115 -2.79 -15.51 -14.84
N VAL A 116 -2.92 -14.20 -15.02
CA VAL A 116 -3.14 -13.61 -16.35
C VAL A 116 -1.84 -13.44 -17.13
N GLY A 117 -0.70 -13.29 -16.43
CA GLY A 117 0.61 -13.07 -17.02
C GLY A 117 0.82 -11.67 -17.53
N LEU A 118 2.02 -11.41 -18.05
CA LEU A 118 2.44 -10.13 -18.60
C LEU A 118 2.62 -10.21 -20.11
N GLN A 119 2.38 -9.08 -20.77
CA GLN A 119 2.66 -8.86 -22.19
C GLN A 119 3.78 -7.83 -22.30
N GLU A 120 4.90 -8.23 -22.91
CA GLU A 120 5.98 -7.32 -23.25
C GLU A 120 5.53 -6.33 -24.34
N GLN A 121 5.99 -5.09 -24.25
CA GLN A 121 5.68 -3.98 -25.16
C GLN A 121 6.98 -3.47 -25.82
N ASN A 122 6.85 -2.69 -26.89
CA ASN A 122 8.03 -2.23 -27.64
C ASN A 122 8.79 -1.10 -26.96
N ALA A 123 8.12 -0.27 -26.17
CA ALA A 123 8.74 0.86 -25.47
C ALA A 123 9.72 0.40 -24.37
N GLU A 124 10.74 1.22 -24.12
CA GLU A 124 11.71 1.00 -23.03
C GLU A 124 11.14 1.47 -21.70
N GLN A 125 11.47 0.73 -20.63
CA GLN A 125 11.12 1.14 -19.27
C GLN A 125 11.80 2.47 -18.91
N LYS A 126 11.04 3.34 -18.26
CA LYS A 126 11.58 4.54 -17.62
C LYS A 126 12.17 4.15 -16.27
N VAL A 127 13.46 4.40 -16.07
CA VAL A 127 14.17 4.04 -14.85
C VAL A 127 14.84 5.27 -14.26
N TYR A 128 14.59 5.55 -13.00
CA TYR A 128 15.37 6.49 -12.20
C TYR A 128 16.54 5.74 -11.56
N VAL A 129 17.75 5.98 -12.07
CA VAL A 129 18.97 5.38 -11.54
C VAL A 129 19.49 6.29 -10.43
N VAL A 130 19.62 5.75 -9.23
CA VAL A 130 20.21 6.46 -8.08
C VAL A 130 21.72 6.41 -8.22
N THR A 131 22.34 7.58 -8.44
CA THR A 131 23.79 7.71 -8.65
C THR A 131 24.53 8.19 -7.42
N GLU A 132 23.83 8.81 -6.47
CA GLU A 132 24.37 9.34 -5.22
C GLU A 132 23.39 9.10 -4.07
N PRO A 133 23.86 9.03 -2.81
CA PRO A 133 22.98 8.91 -1.66
C PRO A 133 21.99 10.08 -1.56
N ILE A 134 20.72 9.76 -1.32
CA ILE A 134 19.66 10.75 -1.10
C ILE A 134 19.08 10.48 0.29
N GLU A 135 19.08 11.48 1.16
CA GLU A 135 18.53 11.36 2.51
C GLU A 135 17.32 12.26 2.70
N TYR A 136 16.30 11.71 3.34
CA TYR A 136 15.13 12.44 3.83
C TYR A 136 14.93 12.13 5.31
N ILE A 137 14.73 13.20 6.10
CA ILE A 137 14.46 13.11 7.55
C ILE A 137 13.22 13.96 7.84
N SER A 138 12.25 13.40 8.58
CA SER A 138 11.09 14.13 9.07
C SER A 138 11.35 14.69 10.48
N GLU A 139 10.62 15.73 10.86
CA GLU A 139 10.65 16.29 12.21
C GLU A 139 10.24 15.26 13.29
N ARG A 140 9.45 14.25 12.93
CA ARG A 140 9.02 13.17 13.81
C ARG A 140 10.01 12.01 13.89
N GLY A 141 11.20 12.13 13.27
CA GLY A 141 12.28 11.15 13.31
C GLY A 141 12.10 9.96 12.38
N SER A 142 11.20 10.03 11.38
CA SER A 142 11.22 9.09 10.26
C SER A 142 12.40 9.42 9.35
N LYS A 143 13.06 8.38 8.83
CA LYS A 143 14.20 8.53 7.94
C LYS A 143 14.05 7.64 6.71
N MET A 144 14.49 8.15 5.57
CA MET A 144 14.65 7.37 4.34
C MET A 144 15.99 7.73 3.72
N MET A 145 16.79 6.70 3.46
CA MET A 145 18.04 6.78 2.71
C MET A 145 17.85 6.00 1.41
N ILE A 146 18.12 6.62 0.28
CA ILE A 146 18.11 5.96 -1.03
C ILE A 146 19.55 5.95 -1.53
N LEU A 147 20.10 4.75 -1.75
CA LEU A 147 21.51 4.52 -2.11
C LEU A 147 21.62 3.96 -3.51
N PRO A 148 22.75 4.20 -4.21
CA PRO A 148 23.07 3.48 -5.43
C PRO A 148 23.02 1.96 -5.22
N SER A 149 22.38 1.25 -6.15
CA SER A 149 22.37 -0.21 -6.22
C SER A 149 22.08 -0.63 -7.66
N GLU A 150 22.50 -1.83 -8.03
CA GLU A 150 22.20 -2.42 -9.35
C GLU A 150 20.74 -2.88 -9.48
N LYS A 151 20.05 -3.09 -8.34
CA LYS A 151 18.68 -3.56 -8.26
C LYS A 151 17.79 -2.60 -7.47
N TYR A 152 16.49 -2.85 -7.49
CA TYR A 152 15.56 -2.26 -6.53
C TYR A 152 15.56 -3.10 -5.27
N GLU A 153 16.00 -2.52 -4.19
CA GLU A 153 16.07 -3.15 -2.87
C GLU A 153 15.35 -2.28 -1.83
N VAL A 154 14.73 -2.91 -0.84
CA VAL A 154 14.04 -2.19 0.24
C VAL A 154 14.35 -2.82 1.59
N GLU A 155 14.74 -1.98 2.56
CA GLU A 155 14.88 -2.33 3.96
C GLU A 155 13.98 -1.41 4.81
N VAL A 156 13.20 -2.02 5.68
CA VAL A 156 12.29 -1.31 6.58
C VAL A 156 12.59 -1.68 8.02
N LYS A 157 12.73 -0.65 8.85
CA LYS A 157 12.75 -0.79 10.30
C LYS A 157 11.59 -0.02 10.90
N ILE A 158 10.73 -0.69 11.64
CA ILE A 158 9.64 -0.08 12.40
C ILE A 158 9.93 -0.14 13.89
N THR A 159 9.48 0.87 14.62
CA THR A 159 9.54 0.90 16.07
C THR A 159 8.24 1.48 16.61
N TYR A 160 7.64 0.79 17.59
CA TYR A 160 6.46 1.24 18.30
C TYR A 160 6.73 1.17 19.81
N PRO A 161 6.15 2.08 20.60
CA PRO A 161 6.35 2.09 22.07
C PRO A 161 5.48 1.04 22.76
N THR A 162 5.52 -0.21 22.28
CA THR A 162 4.73 -1.32 22.81
C THR A 162 5.61 -2.54 23.06
N GLY A 163 5.25 -3.39 24.04
CA GLY A 163 5.99 -4.63 24.32
C GLY A 163 5.92 -5.65 23.18
N LEU A 164 4.77 -5.73 22.49
CA LEU A 164 4.52 -6.70 21.40
C LEU A 164 5.16 -6.30 20.08
N LEU A 165 5.29 -4.99 19.81
CA LEU A 165 5.79 -4.45 18.54
C LEU A 165 6.85 -3.37 18.80
N ARG A 166 7.89 -3.72 19.60
CA ARG A 166 8.92 -2.76 19.98
C ARG A 166 9.81 -2.37 18.80
N GLU A 167 10.35 -3.36 18.12
CA GLU A 167 11.18 -3.19 16.92
C GLU A 167 11.01 -4.40 16.02
N GLN A 168 10.78 -4.13 14.73
CA GLN A 168 10.82 -5.17 13.70
C GLN A 168 11.53 -4.65 12.45
N LYS A 169 12.11 -5.59 11.69
CA LYS A 169 12.73 -5.33 10.40
C LYS A 169 12.13 -6.24 9.33
N ALA A 170 12.10 -5.73 8.11
CA ALA A 170 11.81 -6.50 6.90
C ALA A 170 12.73 -6.03 5.77
N GLU A 171 13.11 -6.94 4.90
CA GLU A 171 14.07 -6.72 3.83
C GLU A 171 13.59 -7.43 2.56
N LEU A 172 13.82 -6.80 1.40
CA LEU A 172 13.58 -7.38 0.09
C LEU A 172 14.71 -6.94 -0.84
N TYR A 173 15.54 -7.89 -1.26
CA TYR A 173 16.71 -7.64 -2.10
C TYR A 173 16.49 -8.01 -3.58
N ASP A 174 15.38 -8.65 -3.90
CA ASP A 174 14.96 -8.94 -5.27
C ASP A 174 13.42 -8.95 -5.34
N LEU A 175 12.84 -8.19 -6.26
CA LEU A 175 11.39 -8.14 -6.45
C LEU A 175 10.79 -9.51 -6.83
N LYS A 176 11.59 -10.44 -7.36
CA LYS A 176 11.14 -11.82 -7.64
C LYS A 176 10.68 -12.56 -6.38
N GLU A 177 11.22 -12.19 -5.22
CA GLU A 177 10.84 -12.76 -3.93
C GLU A 177 9.58 -12.13 -3.31
N TYR A 178 9.07 -11.04 -3.91
CA TYR A 178 7.94 -10.28 -3.37
C TYR A 178 6.72 -11.15 -3.09
N ALA A 179 6.36 -12.04 -4.00
CA ALA A 179 5.20 -12.92 -3.84
C ALA A 179 5.29 -13.80 -2.59
N ARG A 180 6.48 -14.33 -2.29
CA ARG A 180 6.73 -15.21 -1.16
C ARG A 180 6.94 -14.43 0.13
N GLU A 181 7.72 -13.35 0.08
CA GLU A 181 8.23 -12.69 1.27
C GLU A 181 7.32 -11.55 1.76
N ILE A 182 6.55 -10.90 0.85
CA ILE A 182 5.88 -9.64 1.17
C ILE A 182 4.37 -9.68 0.92
N ALA A 183 3.95 -10.28 -0.18
CA ALA A 183 2.59 -10.12 -0.71
C ALA A 183 1.47 -10.44 0.28
N SER A 184 1.66 -11.40 1.19
CA SER A 184 0.64 -11.83 2.17
C SER A 184 0.71 -11.05 3.50
N ALA A 185 1.55 -10.01 3.62
CA ALA A 185 1.59 -9.19 4.81
C ALA A 185 0.38 -8.25 4.86
N ARG A 186 -0.48 -8.42 5.87
CA ARG A 186 -1.72 -7.66 6.03
C ARG A 186 -1.47 -6.30 6.68
N THR A 187 -2.32 -5.34 6.33
CA THR A 187 -2.45 -4.09 7.09
C THR A 187 -2.74 -4.38 8.56
N PHE A 188 -2.36 -3.46 9.45
CA PHE A 188 -2.54 -3.67 10.88
C PHE A 188 -2.99 -2.40 11.60
N CYS A 189 -3.67 -2.59 12.72
CA CYS A 189 -4.03 -1.53 13.66
C CYS A 189 -3.92 -2.02 15.10
N PHE A 190 -3.82 -1.08 16.03
CA PHE A 190 -3.88 -1.38 17.46
C PHE A 190 -5.32 -1.25 17.95
N VAL A 191 -5.73 -2.14 18.87
CA VAL A 191 -7.08 -2.10 19.45
C VAL A 191 -7.43 -0.72 20.01
N ARG A 192 -6.49 -0.04 20.69
CA ARG A 192 -6.68 1.33 21.22
C ARG A 192 -7.02 2.39 20.16
N GLU A 193 -6.71 2.11 18.88
CA GLU A 193 -6.98 3.03 17.77
C GLU A 193 -8.37 2.82 17.14
N ILE A 194 -9.00 1.67 17.40
CA ILE A 194 -10.27 1.28 16.76
C ILE A 194 -11.39 2.27 17.13
N GLU A 195 -11.56 2.57 18.43
CA GLU A 195 -12.63 3.49 18.85
C GLU A 195 -12.48 4.90 18.27
N PRO A 196 -11.31 5.56 18.31
CA PRO A 196 -11.10 6.83 17.63
C PRO A 196 -11.36 6.77 16.13
N LEU A 197 -10.93 5.68 15.45
CA LEU A 197 -11.14 5.52 14.01
C LEU A 197 -12.63 5.38 13.66
N LEU A 198 -13.39 4.61 14.44
CA LEU A 198 -14.84 4.50 14.29
C LEU A 198 -15.55 5.84 14.49
N ARG A 199 -15.13 6.62 15.50
CA ARG A 199 -15.67 7.98 15.75
C ARG A 199 -15.40 8.95 14.59
N MET A 200 -14.27 8.80 13.89
CA MET A 200 -13.94 9.56 12.69
C MET A 200 -14.65 9.05 11.42
N GLY A 201 -15.49 8.01 11.55
CA GLY A 201 -16.19 7.40 10.43
C GLY A 201 -15.30 6.59 9.48
N LEU A 202 -14.11 6.17 9.95
CA LEU A 202 -13.18 5.29 9.26
C LEU A 202 -13.41 3.83 9.63
N ILE A 203 -12.68 2.92 8.96
CA ILE A 203 -12.68 1.46 9.17
C ILE A 203 -14.07 0.80 9.16
N LYS A 204 -15.04 1.38 8.43
CA LYS A 204 -16.40 0.85 8.33
C LYS A 204 -16.48 -0.53 7.67
N GLY A 205 -15.47 -0.89 6.87
CA GLY A 205 -15.30 -2.20 6.24
C GLY A 205 -14.25 -3.08 6.91
N GLY A 206 -13.65 -2.61 8.03
CA GLY A 206 -12.61 -3.34 8.75
C GLY A 206 -13.16 -4.53 9.54
N ASP A 207 -12.46 -5.67 9.46
CA ASP A 207 -12.72 -6.88 10.25
C ASP A 207 -11.41 -7.63 10.54
N LEU A 208 -11.50 -8.73 11.31
CA LEU A 208 -10.33 -9.56 11.66
C LEU A 208 -9.79 -10.40 10.48
N GLN A 209 -10.47 -10.40 9.32
CA GLN A 209 -10.04 -11.12 8.13
C GLN A 209 -9.22 -10.22 7.20
N ASN A 210 -9.45 -8.88 7.26
CA ASN A 210 -8.81 -7.92 6.38
C ASN A 210 -7.83 -6.96 7.08
N ALA A 211 -7.55 -7.19 8.35
CA ALA A 211 -6.51 -6.47 9.11
C ALA A 211 -5.95 -7.34 10.23
N LEU A 212 -4.66 -7.18 10.47
CA LEU A 212 -4.01 -7.74 11.66
C LEU A 212 -4.26 -6.79 12.83
N VAL A 213 -5.10 -7.20 13.78
CA VAL A 213 -5.42 -6.39 14.95
C VAL A 213 -4.50 -6.77 16.12
N ILE A 214 -3.85 -5.77 16.72
CA ILE A 214 -2.86 -5.92 17.79
C ILE A 214 -3.45 -5.39 19.09
N TYR A 215 -3.68 -6.27 20.06
CA TYR A 215 -4.13 -5.94 21.39
C TYR A 215 -2.92 -5.90 22.34
N GLU A 216 -2.34 -4.73 22.54
CA GLU A 216 -1.07 -4.58 23.25
C GLU A 216 -1.19 -3.75 24.55
N THR A 217 -2.31 -3.06 24.74
CA THR A 217 -2.59 -2.23 25.91
C THR A 217 -3.87 -2.73 26.58
N PRO A 218 -3.84 -3.11 27.86
CA PRO A 218 -5.03 -3.57 28.56
C PRO A 218 -6.16 -2.54 28.53
N MET A 219 -7.37 -3.00 28.27
CA MET A 219 -8.61 -2.22 28.32
C MET A 219 -9.62 -2.90 29.23
N SER A 220 -10.66 -2.17 29.66
CA SER A 220 -11.77 -2.79 30.38
C SER A 220 -12.50 -3.81 29.49
N GLN A 221 -13.04 -4.87 30.10
CA GLN A 221 -13.86 -5.86 29.36
C GLN A 221 -15.06 -5.17 28.69
N GLU A 222 -15.71 -4.22 29.37
CA GLU A 222 -16.83 -3.44 28.84
C GLU A 222 -16.42 -2.65 27.57
N GLY A 223 -15.25 -2.02 27.57
CA GLY A 223 -14.72 -1.30 26.40
C GLY A 223 -14.47 -2.20 25.21
N LEU A 224 -13.87 -3.39 25.45
CA LEU A 224 -13.66 -4.39 24.39
C LEU A 224 -14.98 -4.93 23.87
N ASP A 225 -15.93 -5.22 24.74
CA ASP A 225 -17.27 -5.70 24.39
C ASP A 225 -18.02 -4.69 23.53
N TYR A 226 -17.95 -3.41 23.89
CA TYR A 226 -18.53 -2.34 23.08
C TYR A 226 -17.94 -2.30 21.65
N MET A 227 -16.61 -2.40 21.52
CA MET A 227 -15.96 -2.38 20.21
C MET A 227 -16.29 -3.61 19.39
N THR A 228 -16.26 -4.81 19.96
CA THR A 228 -16.58 -6.04 19.26
C THR A 228 -18.05 -6.06 18.78
N ASP A 229 -18.97 -5.53 19.60
CA ASP A 229 -20.38 -5.40 19.20
C ASP A 229 -20.54 -4.43 18.01
N LYS A 230 -19.86 -3.27 18.06
CA LYS A 230 -19.92 -2.30 16.97
C LYS A 230 -19.37 -2.82 15.64
N LEU A 231 -18.36 -3.69 15.71
CA LEU A 231 -17.71 -4.27 14.53
C LEU A 231 -18.32 -5.63 14.12
N GLY A 232 -19.30 -6.14 14.88
CA GLY A 232 -19.85 -7.48 14.65
C GLY A 232 -18.82 -8.60 14.81
N GLN A 233 -17.84 -8.41 15.72
CA GLN A 233 -16.75 -9.35 15.94
C GLN A 233 -16.98 -10.21 17.20
N PRO A 234 -16.34 -11.39 17.28
CA PRO A 234 -16.36 -12.22 18.48
C PRO A 234 -15.83 -11.47 19.70
N ARG A 235 -16.37 -11.79 20.88
CA ARG A 235 -15.88 -11.25 22.17
C ARG A 235 -14.41 -11.56 22.39
N LEU A 236 -13.68 -10.57 22.88
CA LEU A 236 -12.27 -10.67 23.23
C LEU A 236 -12.12 -10.75 24.76
N ASP A 237 -11.11 -11.47 25.22
CA ASP A 237 -10.74 -11.58 26.61
C ASP A 237 -9.75 -10.45 26.97
N ALA A 238 -10.16 -9.54 27.82
CA ALA A 238 -9.35 -8.37 28.23
C ALA A 238 -7.99 -8.75 28.86
N THR A 239 -7.83 -9.98 29.31
CA THR A 239 -6.57 -10.45 29.91
C THR A 239 -5.57 -11.00 28.90
N LYS A 240 -5.99 -11.24 27.65
CA LYS A 240 -5.18 -11.89 26.62
C LYS A 240 -4.63 -10.88 25.62
N LEU A 241 -3.51 -10.24 25.98
CA LEU A 241 -2.75 -9.41 25.04
C LEU A 241 -2.10 -10.26 23.95
N GLY A 242 -2.04 -9.72 22.73
CA GLY A 242 -1.40 -10.41 21.59
C GLY A 242 -1.96 -9.97 20.23
N TYR A 243 -1.64 -10.75 19.21
CA TYR A 243 -2.25 -10.63 17.89
C TYR A 243 -3.59 -11.37 17.88
N LEU A 244 -4.66 -10.72 17.42
CA LEU A 244 -6.02 -11.29 17.44
C LEU A 244 -6.26 -12.31 16.33
N SER A 245 -5.36 -12.42 15.38
CA SER A 245 -5.36 -13.45 14.33
C SER A 245 -3.95 -14.01 14.14
N PRO A 246 -3.81 -15.26 13.66
CA PRO A 246 -2.50 -15.84 13.37
C PRO A 246 -1.69 -14.98 12.40
N LEU A 247 -0.39 -14.86 12.65
CA LEU A 247 0.54 -14.16 11.76
C LEU A 247 0.85 -14.98 10.52
N ASN A 248 0.88 -14.33 9.35
CA ASN A 248 1.40 -14.91 8.12
C ASN A 248 2.94 -14.96 8.12
N TYR A 249 3.58 -14.00 8.80
CA TYR A 249 5.03 -13.92 9.00
C TYR A 249 5.32 -13.45 10.43
N GLN A 250 6.41 -13.91 11.04
CA GLN A 250 6.77 -13.48 12.42
C GLN A 250 6.92 -11.96 12.55
N ASN A 251 7.36 -11.30 11.47
CA ASN A 251 7.55 -9.84 11.36
C ASN A 251 6.53 -9.22 10.38
N GLU A 252 5.29 -9.73 10.36
CA GLU A 252 4.25 -9.30 9.42
C GLU A 252 4.03 -7.78 9.38
N PRO A 253 3.96 -7.05 10.52
CA PRO A 253 3.85 -5.60 10.51
C PRO A 253 4.97 -4.87 9.75
N ALA A 254 6.22 -5.33 9.90
CA ALA A 254 7.34 -4.74 9.17
C ALA A 254 7.28 -5.05 7.67
N ARG A 255 6.87 -6.28 7.30
CA ARG A 255 6.66 -6.67 5.90
C ARG A 255 5.54 -5.88 5.25
N HIS A 256 4.47 -5.60 5.99
CA HIS A 256 3.41 -4.73 5.48
C HIS A 256 3.92 -3.31 5.25
N LYS A 257 4.71 -2.74 6.17
CA LYS A 257 5.33 -1.43 5.94
C LYS A 257 6.30 -1.41 4.75
N LEU A 258 6.93 -2.53 4.43
CA LEU A 258 7.73 -2.68 3.21
C LEU A 258 6.83 -2.70 1.96
N LEU A 259 5.69 -3.40 2.00
CA LEU A 259 4.67 -3.37 0.95
C LEU A 259 4.20 -1.94 0.69
N ASP A 260 3.88 -1.19 1.75
CA ASP A 260 3.47 0.23 1.68
C ASP A 260 4.54 1.09 1.00
N ILE A 261 5.83 0.91 1.35
CA ILE A 261 6.94 1.64 0.71
C ILE A 261 6.97 1.39 -0.79
N ILE A 262 6.84 0.14 -1.23
CA ILE A 262 6.85 -0.19 -2.66
C ILE A 262 5.67 0.48 -3.37
N GLY A 263 4.48 0.44 -2.78
CA GLY A 263 3.27 1.07 -3.32
C GLY A 263 3.39 2.59 -3.39
N ASP A 264 3.78 3.24 -2.29
CA ASP A 264 3.92 4.69 -2.22
C ASP A 264 5.05 5.22 -3.13
N MET A 265 6.17 4.50 -3.22
CA MET A 265 7.29 4.88 -4.09
C MET A 265 7.02 4.61 -5.58
N SER A 266 6.08 3.72 -5.92
CA SER A 266 5.63 3.52 -7.30
C SER A 266 4.98 4.77 -7.91
N LEU A 267 4.45 5.66 -7.06
CA LEU A 267 3.90 6.96 -7.43
C LEU A 267 4.94 7.93 -8.03
N LEU A 268 6.22 7.55 -8.07
CA LEU A 268 7.24 8.23 -8.86
C LEU A 268 6.88 8.23 -10.37
N GLY A 269 6.12 7.22 -10.83
CA GLY A 269 5.72 7.06 -12.23
C GLY A 269 6.81 6.48 -13.12
N CYS A 270 7.84 5.88 -12.52
CA CYS A 270 8.88 5.10 -13.20
C CYS A 270 9.51 4.08 -12.25
N ARG A 271 10.35 3.19 -12.79
CA ARG A 271 11.13 2.26 -11.99
C ARG A 271 12.25 2.99 -11.25
N ILE A 272 12.65 2.47 -10.09
CA ILE A 272 13.82 2.93 -9.35
C ILE A 272 14.87 1.84 -9.43
N GLN A 273 16.11 2.20 -9.76
CA GLN A 273 17.28 1.38 -9.58
C GLN A 273 18.09 1.96 -8.42
N GLY A 274 18.04 1.29 -7.28
CA GLY A 274 18.62 1.78 -6.03
C GLY A 274 18.09 1.03 -4.82
N LYS A 275 18.73 1.24 -3.67
CA LYS A 275 18.36 0.64 -2.39
C LYS A 275 17.68 1.67 -1.49
N ILE A 276 16.47 1.39 -1.06
CA ILE A 276 15.69 2.22 -0.13
C ILE A 276 15.80 1.63 1.27
N MET A 277 16.29 2.41 2.22
CA MET A 277 16.37 2.04 3.64
C MET A 277 15.51 3.00 4.45
N THR A 278 14.61 2.48 5.28
CA THR A 278 13.69 3.33 6.05
C THR A 278 13.66 2.99 7.54
N LEU A 279 13.52 4.05 8.34
CA LEU A 279 13.22 3.97 9.77
C LEU A 279 11.88 4.66 10.03
N ARG A 280 10.94 3.96 10.66
CA ARG A 280 9.59 4.45 10.98
C ARG A 280 8.87 5.05 9.77
N PRO A 281 8.74 4.30 8.65
CA PRO A 281 8.00 4.76 7.49
C PRO A 281 6.50 4.92 7.79
N GLY A 282 5.82 5.65 6.94
CA GLY A 282 4.38 5.82 6.92
C GLY A 282 3.97 6.61 5.69
N HIS A 283 2.73 6.49 5.23
CA HIS A 283 2.27 7.05 3.96
C HIS A 283 2.61 8.53 3.78
N THR A 284 2.42 9.37 4.82
CA THR A 284 2.78 10.79 4.77
C THR A 284 4.25 10.99 4.42
N PHE A 285 5.13 10.30 5.11
CA PHE A 285 6.57 10.43 4.90
C PHE A 285 7.01 9.81 3.58
N ASN A 286 6.51 8.62 3.26
CA ASN A 286 6.83 7.91 2.02
C ASN A 286 6.45 8.74 0.79
N THR A 287 5.22 9.24 0.75
CA THR A 287 4.71 10.01 -0.40
C THR A 287 5.35 11.38 -0.52
N GLN A 288 5.72 12.03 0.60
CA GLN A 288 6.52 13.25 0.57
C GLN A 288 7.92 13.02 -0.02
N CYS A 289 8.59 11.91 0.37
CA CYS A 289 9.87 11.52 -0.22
C CYS A 289 9.72 11.23 -1.72
N CYS A 290 8.70 10.48 -2.09
CA CYS A 290 8.38 10.17 -3.49
C CYS A 290 8.15 11.45 -4.31
N LYS A 291 7.35 12.40 -3.79
CA LYS A 291 7.07 13.68 -4.45
C LYS A 291 8.35 14.53 -4.64
N ARG A 292 9.22 14.59 -3.64
CA ARG A 292 10.52 15.29 -3.75
C ARG A 292 11.42 14.65 -4.80
N LEU A 293 11.46 13.30 -4.85
CA LEU A 293 12.22 12.56 -5.85
C LEU A 293 11.66 12.81 -7.26
N ARG A 294 10.33 12.80 -7.41
CA ARG A 294 9.63 13.08 -8.66
C ARG A 294 9.92 14.49 -9.17
N ASN A 295 9.90 15.49 -8.30
CA ASN A 295 10.26 16.87 -8.67
C ASN A 295 11.71 16.97 -9.21
N LYS A 296 12.67 16.24 -8.61
CA LYS A 296 14.03 16.15 -9.14
C LYS A 296 14.07 15.52 -10.53
N LEU A 297 13.34 14.39 -10.70
CA LEU A 297 13.25 13.69 -11.98
C LEU A 297 12.65 14.58 -13.10
N LEU A 298 11.64 15.38 -12.78
CA LEU A 298 11.00 16.28 -13.76
C LEU A 298 11.87 17.50 -14.07
N ALA A 299 12.64 18.01 -13.11
CA ALA A 299 13.55 19.14 -13.30
C ALA A 299 14.81 18.77 -14.11
N SER A 300 15.14 17.48 -14.24
CA SER A 300 16.31 16.99 -14.99
C SER A 300 15.98 16.63 -16.45
N LYS A 301 14.73 16.81 -16.89
CA LYS A 301 14.26 16.65 -18.29
C LYS A 301 14.20 18.01 -18.99
#